data_1a2a51ae205b260c9631270335a385fb
#
_entry.id   1a2a51ae205b260c9631270335a385fb
#
_cell.length_a   1.000
_cell.length_b   1.000
_cell.length_c   1.000
_cell.angle_alpha   90.00
_cell.angle_beta   90.00
_cell.angle_gamma   90.00
#
_symmetry.space_group_name_H-M   'P 1'
#
loop_
_entity.id
_entity.type
_entity.pdbx_description
1 polymer ?
#
loop_
_entity_poly.entity_id
_entity_poly.type
_entity_poly.pdbx_seq_one_letter_code
_entity_poly.pdbx_strand_id
1 'polypeptide(L)'
;MTETKFKRNAGILMPVSSLPSPYGIGTFGKDAYDFVTFVKECNHKYWQVLPLGPTTYGDSPYQSYSAFAGNPYFVDLDMLIEAGFLLKSEVISRDWGDGIVPVNVSEDDAVNGRFGTYRDGNIGDERYVSYEKIYNNRFDILRIAYNRFKAACAESKKTLAKGLPLYKQFDNFVKDNADWLEDYALFMALKSHFNNVSWGEWETDIKFRKPEAMRHYEEQLSDDIGYWKFIQFEFYRQWNALKQYANSNGIEIIGDIPIYMGYDSVDVWANQGEFQLDENLTPIKVAGVPPDAFSDAGQKWGNPLYDYDKMEANGFSWWRKRMAASAKLYDVIRIDHFIGIVKYYTIPADMPDARQGEYRQGPGQKLLDVINESIGDKKIIAEDLGVEVPEVAKILKENGYPGMKVLEFAFGGDRKNPHLPYNYTQNLVCYGGTHDNETLLGFFEDRGDWELGYAYDYLDTRDKGRMVDQVFRAAYSSVAVLTVFAVQDILKLGNWARMNLPSSMGNNWKWRMQKGQLGQHELECMRYLASVFDRERK
;
A
#
# COMPACT_ATOMS: atom_id res chain seq x y z
N MET A 1 23.52 -6.10 21.70
CA MET A 1 22.23 -5.46 21.39
C MET A 1 22.46 -4.66 20.12
N THR A 2 21.74 -4.97 19.08
CA THR A 2 21.79 -4.21 17.82
C THR A 2 21.12 -2.86 18.08
N GLU A 3 21.83 -1.75 17.86
CA GLU A 3 21.23 -0.41 17.98
C GLU A 3 20.19 -0.20 16.90
N THR A 4 19.14 0.58 17.19
CA THR A 4 18.14 0.94 16.18
C THR A 4 18.78 1.73 15.05
N LYS A 5 18.41 1.39 13.81
CA LYS A 5 18.83 2.15 12.60
C LYS A 5 18.08 3.49 12.47
N PHE A 6 17.08 3.74 13.30
CA PHE A 6 16.26 4.96 13.25
C PHE A 6 16.84 6.05 14.14
N LYS A 7 16.69 7.29 13.69
CA LYS A 7 16.88 8.50 14.49
C LYS A 7 15.54 9.06 14.89
N ARG A 8 15.48 9.79 16.01
CA ARG A 8 14.25 10.45 16.48
C ARG A 8 13.70 11.39 15.38
N ASN A 9 12.49 11.12 14.92
CA ASN A 9 11.86 11.84 13.82
C ASN A 9 10.33 11.70 13.86
N ALA A 10 9.67 12.34 12.89
CA ALA A 10 8.24 12.20 12.64
C ALA A 10 7.94 11.88 11.16
N GLY A 11 6.77 11.33 10.90
CA GLY A 11 6.26 11.00 9.57
C GLY A 11 4.76 11.25 9.46
N ILE A 12 4.28 11.21 8.24
CA ILE A 12 2.86 11.35 7.90
C ILE A 12 2.43 10.15 7.06
N LEU A 13 1.33 9.52 7.47
CA LEU A 13 0.68 8.44 6.71
C LEU A 13 -0.31 9.05 5.72
N MET A 14 -0.09 8.82 4.43
CA MET A 14 -0.98 9.22 3.34
C MET A 14 -0.92 8.18 2.24
N PRO A 15 -1.98 7.39 2.04
CA PRO A 15 -2.06 6.48 0.90
C PRO A 15 -1.99 7.23 -0.43
N VAL A 16 -1.30 6.67 -1.42
CA VAL A 16 -1.25 7.28 -2.76
C VAL A 16 -2.66 7.45 -3.34
N SER A 17 -3.52 6.43 -3.18
CA SER A 17 -4.93 6.47 -3.63
C SER A 17 -5.73 7.65 -3.08
N SER A 18 -5.34 8.16 -1.89
CA SER A 18 -6.05 9.23 -1.17
C SER A 18 -5.56 10.64 -1.52
N LEU A 19 -4.54 10.79 -2.36
CA LEU A 19 -4.09 12.10 -2.86
C LEU A 19 -5.19 12.77 -3.69
N PRO A 20 -5.27 14.13 -3.68
CA PRO A 20 -6.32 14.87 -4.37
C PRO A 20 -6.06 15.01 -5.90
N SER A 21 -5.41 14.03 -6.49
CA SER A 21 -5.10 14.01 -7.92
C SER A 21 -6.37 14.03 -8.77
N PRO A 22 -6.34 14.57 -9.99
CA PRO A 22 -7.47 14.51 -10.90
C PRO A 22 -7.81 13.07 -11.30
N TYR A 23 -8.99 12.89 -11.89
CA TYR A 23 -9.47 11.60 -12.43
C TYR A 23 -9.74 10.52 -11.38
N GLY A 24 -10.34 10.93 -10.28
CA GLY A 24 -11.07 10.05 -9.35
C GLY A 24 -10.22 9.23 -8.38
N ILE A 25 -8.89 9.24 -8.46
CA ILE A 25 -7.97 8.53 -7.56
C ILE A 25 -6.62 9.23 -7.51
N GLY A 26 -5.92 9.12 -6.38
CA GLY A 26 -4.55 9.63 -6.23
C GLY A 26 -3.56 8.91 -7.15
N THR A 27 -2.59 9.65 -7.67
CA THR A 27 -1.58 9.18 -8.63
C THR A 27 -0.19 9.72 -8.29
N PHE A 28 0.84 9.29 -9.04
CA PHE A 28 2.22 9.78 -8.91
C PHE A 28 2.46 11.15 -9.57
N GLY A 29 1.39 11.88 -9.89
CA GLY A 29 1.45 13.19 -10.53
C GLY A 29 1.72 14.33 -9.55
N LYS A 30 1.39 15.55 -9.99
CA LYS A 30 1.70 16.80 -9.31
C LYS A 30 1.35 16.80 -7.81
N ASP A 31 0.16 16.29 -7.44
CA ASP A 31 -0.30 16.31 -6.05
C ASP A 31 0.56 15.43 -5.12
N ALA A 32 1.21 14.38 -5.65
CA ALA A 32 2.19 13.59 -4.91
C ALA A 32 3.49 14.38 -4.64
N TYR A 33 3.97 15.15 -5.63
CA TYR A 33 5.13 16.05 -5.45
C TYR A 33 4.82 17.19 -4.47
N ASP A 34 3.62 17.75 -4.55
CA ASP A 34 3.15 18.78 -3.61
C ASP A 34 3.08 18.21 -2.18
N PHE A 35 2.64 16.96 -2.01
CA PHE A 35 2.62 16.28 -0.72
C PHE A 35 4.03 16.04 -0.15
N VAL A 36 4.99 15.63 -0.96
CA VAL A 36 6.41 15.57 -0.55
C VAL A 36 6.89 16.93 -0.04
N THR A 37 6.52 18.00 -0.73
CA THR A 37 6.86 19.38 -0.32
C THR A 37 6.22 19.73 1.02
N PHE A 38 4.95 19.37 1.24
CA PHE A 38 4.28 19.56 2.53
C PHE A 38 4.99 18.81 3.67
N VAL A 39 5.31 17.53 3.49
CA VAL A 39 6.06 16.74 4.51
C VAL A 39 7.41 17.38 4.83
N LYS A 40 8.13 17.86 3.79
CA LYS A 40 9.38 18.58 3.94
C LYS A 40 9.22 19.86 4.77
N GLU A 41 8.21 20.66 4.47
CA GLU A 41 7.95 21.94 5.13
C GLU A 41 7.45 21.79 6.56
N CYS A 42 6.82 20.65 6.90
CA CYS A 42 6.54 20.24 8.27
C CYS A 42 7.79 19.85 9.07
N ASN A 43 8.99 19.86 8.47
CA ASN A 43 10.22 19.31 9.03
C ASN A 43 10.16 17.81 9.38
N HIS A 44 9.24 17.07 8.76
CA HIS A 44 9.14 15.63 8.93
C HIS A 44 10.09 14.91 7.97
N LYS A 45 10.44 13.68 8.31
CA LYS A 45 11.36 12.87 7.51
C LYS A 45 10.68 11.79 6.69
N TYR A 46 9.50 11.33 7.11
CA TYR A 46 8.90 10.15 6.52
C TYR A 46 7.53 10.44 5.91
N TRP A 47 7.33 9.91 4.72
CA TRP A 47 6.01 9.70 4.14
C TRP A 47 5.71 8.20 4.14
N GLN A 48 4.72 7.77 4.91
CA GLN A 48 4.24 6.39 4.89
C GLN A 48 3.12 6.24 3.88
N VAL A 49 3.25 5.23 3.00
CA VAL A 49 2.24 4.81 2.04
C VAL A 49 1.69 3.44 2.42
N LEU A 50 0.52 3.07 1.90
CA LEU A 50 0.01 1.70 1.92
C LEU A 50 0.62 0.89 0.76
N PRO A 51 0.42 -0.45 0.72
CA PRO A 51 0.96 -1.29 -0.36
C PRO A 51 0.63 -0.74 -1.75
N LEU A 52 1.62 -0.70 -2.64
CA LEU A 52 1.50 -0.12 -3.97
C LEU A 52 1.14 -1.15 -5.06
N GLY A 53 0.85 -2.40 -4.67
CA GLY A 53 0.51 -3.49 -5.58
C GLY A 53 -0.88 -3.34 -6.22
N PRO A 54 -1.13 -4.03 -7.35
CA PRO A 54 -2.44 -4.05 -8.00
C PRO A 54 -3.47 -4.75 -7.10
N THR A 55 -4.60 -4.08 -6.84
CA THR A 55 -5.65 -4.61 -5.98
C THR A 55 -6.51 -5.64 -6.69
N THR A 56 -7.00 -6.63 -5.91
CA THR A 56 -8.01 -7.61 -6.36
C THR A 56 -9.43 -7.08 -6.11
N TYR A 57 -10.44 -7.92 -6.31
CA TYR A 57 -11.83 -7.60 -5.95
C TYR A 57 -11.92 -7.24 -4.45
N GLY A 58 -12.57 -6.11 -4.14
CA GLY A 58 -12.66 -5.57 -2.78
C GLY A 58 -11.69 -4.42 -2.50
N ASP A 59 -10.83 -4.07 -3.48
CA ASP A 59 -9.99 -2.86 -3.52
C ASP A 59 -8.96 -2.74 -2.39
N SER A 60 -8.80 -3.79 -1.57
CA SER A 60 -7.82 -3.80 -0.48
C SER A 60 -6.39 -3.81 -1.03
N PRO A 61 -5.52 -2.89 -0.62
CA PRO A 61 -4.11 -2.91 -1.01
C PRO A 61 -3.35 -4.11 -0.41
N TYR A 62 -3.92 -4.79 0.60
CA TYR A 62 -3.35 -5.98 1.22
C TYR A 62 -3.75 -7.29 0.52
N GLN A 63 -4.69 -7.21 -0.43
CA GLN A 63 -5.05 -8.31 -1.33
C GLN A 63 -4.61 -7.94 -2.75
N SER A 64 -3.43 -8.41 -3.14
CA SER A 64 -2.80 -8.02 -4.39
C SER A 64 -2.64 -9.19 -5.35
N TYR A 65 -2.73 -8.91 -6.65
CA TYR A 65 -2.39 -9.87 -7.71
C TYR A 65 -0.89 -10.17 -7.79
N SER A 66 -0.03 -9.33 -7.18
CA SER A 66 1.43 -9.52 -7.23
C SER A 66 2.14 -8.85 -6.06
N ALA A 67 3.19 -9.51 -5.55
CA ALA A 67 4.13 -8.93 -4.59
C ALA A 67 5.15 -7.96 -5.24
N PHE A 68 5.22 -7.91 -6.57
CA PHE A 68 6.24 -7.18 -7.33
C PHE A 68 5.64 -6.06 -8.18
N ALA A 69 4.51 -6.31 -8.81
CA ALA A 69 3.89 -5.37 -9.73
C ALA A 69 3.28 -4.17 -9.01
N GLY A 70 3.25 -3.03 -9.69
CA GLY A 70 2.60 -1.82 -9.22
C GLY A 70 1.16 -1.69 -9.69
N ASN A 71 0.36 -0.94 -8.92
CA ASN A 71 -1.05 -0.70 -9.19
C ASN A 71 -1.23 0.22 -10.42
N PRO A 72 -1.89 -0.23 -11.49
CA PRO A 72 -2.16 0.56 -12.68
C PRO A 72 -2.90 1.88 -12.39
N TYR A 73 -3.66 1.94 -11.31
CA TYR A 73 -4.42 3.12 -10.93
C TYR A 73 -3.53 4.30 -10.53
N PHE A 74 -2.29 4.06 -10.09
CA PHE A 74 -1.38 5.11 -9.65
C PHE A 74 -0.57 5.74 -10.78
N VAL A 75 -0.62 5.17 -12.00
CA VAL A 75 -0.02 5.80 -13.19
C VAL A 75 -0.75 7.11 -13.47
N ASP A 76 -0.03 8.22 -13.45
CA ASP A 76 -0.60 9.55 -13.68
C ASP A 76 -0.91 9.79 -15.16
N LEU A 77 -2.14 10.21 -15.45
CA LEU A 77 -2.60 10.42 -16.82
C LEU A 77 -2.11 11.74 -17.42
N ASP A 78 -1.92 12.78 -16.61
CA ASP A 78 -1.37 14.05 -17.11
C ASP A 78 0.10 13.85 -17.54
N MET A 79 0.88 13.02 -16.84
CA MET A 79 2.23 12.64 -17.30
C MET A 79 2.21 11.86 -18.62
N LEU A 80 1.17 11.06 -18.88
CA LEU A 80 1.01 10.37 -20.18
C LEU A 80 0.57 11.34 -21.28
N ILE A 81 -0.21 12.38 -20.95
CA ILE A 81 -0.56 13.47 -21.87
C ILE A 81 0.70 14.25 -22.25
N GLU A 82 1.50 14.65 -21.26
CA GLU A 82 2.77 15.35 -21.48
C GLU A 82 3.77 14.54 -22.32
N ALA A 83 3.76 13.22 -22.18
CA ALA A 83 4.56 12.30 -22.98
C ALA A 83 4.01 12.08 -24.40
N GLY A 84 2.82 12.62 -24.74
CA GLY A 84 2.15 12.45 -26.03
C GLY A 84 1.48 11.08 -26.23
N PHE A 85 1.28 10.32 -25.16
CA PHE A 85 0.61 9.01 -25.23
C PHE A 85 -0.90 9.11 -25.04
N LEU A 86 -1.40 10.23 -24.50
CA LEU A 86 -2.83 10.55 -24.37
C LEU A 86 -3.12 11.96 -24.83
N LEU A 87 -4.37 12.20 -25.18
CA LEU A 87 -4.92 13.54 -25.37
C LEU A 87 -5.76 13.93 -24.17
N LYS A 88 -5.72 15.21 -23.77
CA LYS A 88 -6.52 15.73 -22.66
C LYS A 88 -8.01 15.49 -22.87
N SER A 89 -8.50 15.66 -24.12
CA SER A 89 -9.90 15.41 -24.50
C SER A 89 -10.36 13.99 -24.24
N GLU A 90 -9.49 12.99 -24.44
CA GLU A 90 -9.82 11.58 -24.19
C GLU A 90 -10.03 11.30 -22.70
N VAL A 91 -9.29 11.98 -21.86
CA VAL A 91 -9.31 11.76 -20.40
C VAL A 91 -10.50 12.49 -19.76
N ILE A 92 -10.74 13.76 -20.11
CA ILE A 92 -11.82 14.56 -19.51
C ILE A 92 -13.21 14.20 -20.03
N SER A 93 -13.31 13.42 -21.09
CA SER A 93 -14.58 12.87 -21.60
C SER A 93 -15.07 11.64 -20.82
N ARG A 94 -14.31 11.17 -19.83
CA ARG A 94 -14.66 10.00 -19.01
C ARG A 94 -15.24 10.40 -17.66
N ASP A 95 -16.17 9.61 -17.17
CA ASP A 95 -16.71 9.74 -15.81
C ASP A 95 -15.81 9.00 -14.82
N TRP A 96 -15.07 9.75 -14.00
CA TRP A 96 -14.14 9.22 -13.01
C TRP A 96 -14.74 9.01 -11.61
N GLY A 97 -16.02 9.37 -11.43
CA GLY A 97 -16.71 9.22 -10.15
C GLY A 97 -16.35 10.27 -9.09
N ASP A 98 -15.65 11.33 -9.48
CA ASP A 98 -15.22 12.43 -8.62
C ASP A 98 -16.17 13.65 -8.64
N GLY A 99 -17.37 13.46 -9.21
CA GLY A 99 -18.38 14.50 -9.34
C GLY A 99 -18.11 15.50 -10.46
N ILE A 100 -16.99 15.39 -11.19
CA ILE A 100 -16.73 16.23 -12.37
C ILE A 100 -17.48 15.64 -13.57
N VAL A 101 -18.32 16.48 -14.20
CA VAL A 101 -19.10 16.06 -15.36
C VAL A 101 -18.17 15.88 -16.56
N PRO A 102 -18.25 14.74 -17.27
CA PRO A 102 -17.46 14.50 -18.47
C PRO A 102 -17.72 15.56 -19.55
N VAL A 103 -16.66 16.02 -20.21
CA VAL A 103 -16.73 17.09 -21.18
C VAL A 103 -16.21 16.60 -22.53
N ASN A 104 -17.04 16.69 -23.57
CA ASN A 104 -16.62 16.46 -24.95
C ASN A 104 -16.18 17.78 -25.58
N VAL A 105 -14.89 17.95 -25.78
CA VAL A 105 -14.26 19.13 -26.36
C VAL A 105 -13.36 18.75 -27.52
N SER A 106 -13.09 19.70 -28.42
CA SER A 106 -12.03 19.52 -29.40
C SER A 106 -10.68 19.35 -28.75
N GLU A 107 -9.72 18.73 -29.42
CA GLU A 107 -8.36 18.61 -28.93
C GLU A 107 -7.72 19.98 -28.65
N ASP A 108 -7.90 20.93 -29.57
CA ASP A 108 -7.39 22.30 -29.43
C ASP A 108 -7.96 23.02 -28.20
N ASP A 109 -9.25 22.88 -27.94
CA ASP A 109 -9.88 23.48 -26.76
C ASP A 109 -9.45 22.80 -25.46
N ALA A 110 -9.27 21.48 -25.47
CA ALA A 110 -8.78 20.73 -24.33
C ALA A 110 -7.35 21.14 -23.97
N VAL A 111 -6.45 21.20 -24.95
CA VAL A 111 -5.04 21.62 -24.77
C VAL A 111 -4.95 23.06 -24.25
N ASN A 112 -5.78 23.96 -24.76
CA ASN A 112 -5.78 25.38 -24.37
C ASN A 112 -6.62 25.68 -23.12
N GLY A 113 -7.21 24.66 -22.48
CA GLY A 113 -8.05 24.84 -21.30
C GLY A 113 -9.36 25.61 -21.56
N ARG A 114 -9.85 25.62 -22.81
CA ARG A 114 -11.08 26.32 -23.21
C ARG A 114 -12.34 25.49 -22.93
N PHE A 115 -12.40 24.85 -21.80
CA PHE A 115 -13.58 24.13 -21.33
C PHE A 115 -13.81 24.42 -19.85
N GLY A 116 -15.06 24.60 -19.47
CA GLY A 116 -15.45 24.72 -18.07
C GLY A 116 -15.55 23.35 -17.43
N THR A 117 -15.05 23.20 -16.23
CA THR A 117 -15.38 22.04 -15.38
C THR A 117 -16.64 22.36 -14.58
N TYR A 118 -17.56 21.43 -14.55
CA TYR A 118 -18.79 21.56 -13.80
C TYR A 118 -18.97 20.29 -12.96
N ARG A 119 -19.47 20.44 -11.72
CA ARG A 119 -19.66 19.35 -10.77
C ARG A 119 -21.14 19.00 -10.60
N ASP A 120 -21.43 17.72 -10.52
CA ASP A 120 -22.74 17.16 -10.20
C ASP A 120 -22.56 16.01 -9.18
N GLY A 121 -23.09 16.19 -7.99
CA GLY A 121 -23.04 15.19 -6.92
C GLY A 121 -23.81 13.90 -7.22
N ASN A 122 -24.65 13.88 -8.26
CA ASN A 122 -25.35 12.66 -8.67
C ASN A 122 -24.42 11.66 -9.41
N ILE A 123 -23.27 12.11 -9.93
CA ILE A 123 -22.34 11.25 -10.65
C ILE A 123 -21.10 10.85 -9.84
N GLY A 124 -20.91 11.39 -8.66
CA GLY A 124 -19.81 11.02 -7.78
C GLY A 124 -19.50 12.04 -6.70
N ASP A 125 -18.52 11.70 -5.86
CA ASP A 125 -18.05 12.52 -4.74
C ASP A 125 -16.52 12.54 -4.73
N GLU A 126 -15.92 13.72 -4.78
CA GLU A 126 -14.45 13.87 -4.78
C GLU A 126 -13.76 13.35 -3.52
N ARG A 127 -14.52 13.18 -2.43
CA ARG A 127 -14.02 12.63 -1.15
C ARG A 127 -13.79 11.13 -1.17
N TYR A 128 -14.27 10.45 -2.21
CA TYR A 128 -14.23 8.99 -2.28
C TYR A 128 -13.81 8.49 -3.67
N VAL A 129 -13.01 7.43 -3.69
CA VAL A 129 -12.70 6.69 -4.92
C VAL A 129 -13.92 5.88 -5.33
N SER A 130 -14.38 6.03 -6.57
CA SER A 130 -15.33 5.12 -7.21
C SER A 130 -14.56 4.06 -7.98
N TYR A 131 -14.17 2.97 -7.32
CA TYR A 131 -13.35 1.93 -7.95
C TYR A 131 -13.99 1.31 -9.18
N GLU A 132 -15.32 1.16 -9.21
CA GLU A 132 -16.05 0.70 -10.41
C GLU A 132 -15.79 1.61 -11.61
N LYS A 133 -15.91 2.93 -11.45
CA LYS A 133 -15.68 3.89 -12.53
C LYS A 133 -14.20 3.97 -12.92
N ILE A 134 -13.31 3.89 -11.92
CA ILE A 134 -11.87 3.80 -12.18
C ILE A 134 -11.57 2.55 -12.99
N TYR A 135 -12.04 1.37 -12.58
CA TYR A 135 -11.82 0.13 -13.32
C TYR A 135 -12.31 0.22 -14.76
N ASN A 136 -13.54 0.65 -14.97
CA ASN A 136 -14.16 0.71 -16.30
C ASN A 136 -13.48 1.70 -17.25
N ASN A 137 -12.88 2.77 -16.76
CA ASN A 137 -12.28 3.80 -17.60
C ASN A 137 -10.75 3.75 -17.69
N ARG A 138 -10.08 3.34 -16.61
CA ARG A 138 -8.60 3.41 -16.52
C ARG A 138 -7.91 2.48 -17.50
N PHE A 139 -8.38 1.25 -17.62
CA PHE A 139 -7.75 0.26 -18.51
C PHE A 139 -7.94 0.61 -19.98
N ASP A 140 -9.10 1.15 -20.35
CA ASP A 140 -9.35 1.65 -21.72
C ASP A 140 -8.40 2.80 -22.09
N ILE A 141 -8.25 3.78 -21.20
CA ILE A 141 -7.35 4.92 -21.42
C ILE A 141 -5.90 4.46 -21.51
N LEU A 142 -5.46 3.56 -20.61
CA LEU A 142 -4.11 3.02 -20.66
C LEU A 142 -3.86 2.19 -21.93
N ARG A 143 -4.90 1.53 -22.49
CA ARG A 143 -4.79 0.83 -23.78
C ARG A 143 -4.58 1.81 -24.94
N ILE A 144 -5.23 2.96 -24.94
CA ILE A 144 -4.99 4.03 -25.90
C ILE A 144 -3.54 4.52 -25.79
N ALA A 145 -3.08 4.78 -24.57
CA ALA A 145 -1.70 5.20 -24.30
C ALA A 145 -0.68 4.16 -24.81
N TYR A 146 -0.91 2.87 -24.56
CA TYR A 146 -0.05 1.78 -25.05
C TYR A 146 0.05 1.75 -26.57
N ASN A 147 -1.05 1.93 -27.29
CA ASN A 147 -1.04 1.92 -28.75
C ASN A 147 -0.17 3.06 -29.31
N ARG A 148 -0.26 4.27 -28.72
CA ARG A 148 0.62 5.39 -29.10
C ARG A 148 2.07 5.16 -28.68
N PHE A 149 2.28 4.58 -27.50
CA PHE A 149 3.62 4.18 -27.06
C PHE A 149 4.29 3.20 -28.03
N LYS A 150 3.58 2.16 -28.50
CA LYS A 150 4.10 1.24 -29.53
C LYS A 150 4.53 1.97 -30.78
N ALA A 151 3.69 2.90 -31.27
CA ALA A 151 4.01 3.70 -32.44
C ALA A 151 5.24 4.59 -32.21
N ALA A 152 5.34 5.24 -31.04
CA ALA A 152 6.48 6.07 -30.67
C ALA A 152 7.77 5.23 -30.55
N CYS A 153 7.71 4.01 -30.00
CA CYS A 153 8.84 3.07 -29.97
C CYS A 153 9.30 2.68 -31.38
N ALA A 154 8.37 2.39 -32.28
CA ALA A 154 8.69 2.06 -33.68
C ALA A 154 9.35 3.24 -34.41
N GLU A 155 8.89 4.46 -34.17
CA GLU A 155 9.48 5.67 -34.73
C GLU A 155 10.86 5.97 -34.15
N SER A 156 11.04 5.80 -32.84
CA SER A 156 12.33 6.03 -32.14
C SER A 156 13.44 5.07 -32.60
N LYS A 157 13.09 3.92 -33.19
CA LYS A 157 14.06 3.00 -33.82
C LYS A 157 14.64 3.56 -35.11
N LYS A 158 13.93 4.48 -35.78
CA LYS A 158 14.33 5.08 -37.06
C LYS A 158 15.12 6.38 -36.86
N THR A 159 15.08 6.97 -35.68
CA THR A 159 15.61 8.32 -35.41
C THR A 159 16.88 8.26 -34.58
N LEU A 160 17.92 9.01 -34.97
CA LEU A 160 19.13 9.23 -34.17
C LEU A 160 18.84 10.29 -33.11
N ALA A 161 18.20 9.91 -32.01
CA ALA A 161 17.90 10.82 -30.91
C ALA A 161 19.09 11.02 -29.97
N LYS A 162 19.22 12.21 -29.38
CA LYS A 162 20.11 12.44 -28.23
C LYS A 162 19.53 11.75 -27.00
N GLY A 163 20.32 10.89 -26.36
CA GLY A 163 19.92 10.13 -25.18
C GLY A 163 19.51 8.68 -25.49
N LEU A 164 19.07 7.96 -24.47
CA LEU A 164 18.61 6.57 -24.61
C LEU A 164 17.21 6.54 -25.27
N PRO A 165 17.07 5.94 -26.48
CA PRO A 165 15.78 5.86 -27.16
C PRO A 165 14.70 5.18 -26.31
N LEU A 166 13.44 5.61 -26.47
CA LEU A 166 12.30 5.12 -25.67
C LEU A 166 12.18 3.59 -25.70
N TYR A 167 12.30 2.97 -26.90
CA TYR A 167 12.24 1.52 -27.01
C TYR A 167 13.33 0.81 -26.21
N LYS A 168 14.54 1.39 -26.12
CA LYS A 168 15.63 0.81 -25.32
C LYS A 168 15.41 0.97 -23.83
N GLN A 169 14.77 2.07 -23.39
CA GLN A 169 14.37 2.23 -22.00
C GLN A 169 13.37 1.14 -21.59
N PHE A 170 12.40 0.90 -22.45
CA PHE A 170 11.41 -0.16 -22.25
C PHE A 170 12.05 -1.55 -22.29
N ASP A 171 12.86 -1.85 -23.32
CA ASP A 171 13.55 -3.14 -23.44
C ASP A 171 14.47 -3.44 -22.25
N ASN A 172 15.18 -2.42 -21.75
CA ASN A 172 16.00 -2.55 -20.53
C ASN A 172 15.11 -2.84 -19.30
N PHE A 173 14.02 -2.10 -19.13
CA PHE A 173 13.08 -2.36 -18.02
C PHE A 173 12.55 -3.79 -18.05
N VAL A 174 12.10 -4.27 -19.21
CA VAL A 174 11.61 -5.64 -19.38
C VAL A 174 12.71 -6.66 -19.03
N LYS A 175 13.92 -6.46 -19.54
CA LYS A 175 15.06 -7.35 -19.26
C LYS A 175 15.45 -7.37 -17.78
N ASP A 176 15.52 -6.19 -17.15
CA ASP A 176 15.97 -6.05 -15.76
C ASP A 176 14.93 -6.56 -14.73
N ASN A 177 13.70 -6.80 -15.18
CA ASN A 177 12.58 -7.28 -14.36
C ASN A 177 11.97 -8.59 -14.88
N ALA A 178 12.65 -9.29 -15.82
CA ALA A 178 12.11 -10.48 -16.48
C ALA A 178 11.76 -11.62 -15.51
N ASP A 179 12.39 -11.66 -14.34
CA ASP A 179 12.22 -12.69 -13.32
C ASP A 179 10.86 -12.67 -12.60
N TRP A 180 10.08 -11.60 -12.77
CA TRP A 180 8.70 -11.49 -12.26
C TRP A 180 7.73 -10.93 -13.32
N LEU A 181 8.21 -10.04 -14.20
CA LEU A 181 7.38 -9.28 -15.14
C LEU A 181 6.78 -10.16 -16.24
N GLU A 182 7.50 -11.19 -16.70
CA GLU A 182 7.01 -12.11 -17.72
C GLU A 182 5.78 -12.88 -17.21
N ASP A 183 5.89 -13.50 -16.05
CA ASP A 183 4.77 -14.24 -15.41
C ASP A 183 3.61 -13.30 -15.07
N TYR A 184 3.88 -12.10 -14.54
CA TYR A 184 2.84 -11.12 -14.22
C TYR A 184 2.07 -10.66 -15.46
N ALA A 185 2.76 -10.30 -16.53
CA ALA A 185 2.12 -9.81 -17.74
C ALA A 185 1.26 -10.89 -18.41
N LEU A 186 1.76 -12.14 -18.46
CA LEU A 186 0.98 -13.27 -18.94
C LEU A 186 -0.22 -13.56 -18.02
N PHE A 187 -0.03 -13.57 -16.69
CA PHE A 187 -1.12 -13.78 -15.73
C PHE A 187 -2.25 -12.77 -15.92
N MET A 188 -1.94 -11.50 -16.04
CA MET A 188 -2.95 -10.45 -16.23
C MET A 188 -3.61 -10.52 -17.61
N ALA A 189 -2.88 -10.91 -18.65
CA ALA A 189 -3.47 -11.18 -19.97
C ALA A 189 -4.44 -12.37 -19.93
N LEU A 190 -4.08 -13.45 -19.21
CA LEU A 190 -4.95 -14.61 -18.96
C LEU A 190 -6.17 -14.23 -18.11
N LYS A 191 -6.02 -13.40 -17.07
CA LYS A 191 -7.15 -12.88 -16.29
C LYS A 191 -8.18 -12.21 -17.20
N SER A 192 -7.73 -11.34 -18.11
CA SER A 192 -8.59 -10.68 -19.08
C SER A 192 -9.23 -11.68 -20.06
N HIS A 193 -8.45 -12.64 -20.55
CA HIS A 193 -8.90 -13.68 -21.47
C HIS A 193 -9.99 -14.57 -20.88
N PHE A 194 -9.84 -14.95 -19.61
CA PHE A 194 -10.79 -15.77 -18.85
C PHE A 194 -11.82 -14.96 -18.05
N ASN A 195 -12.15 -13.74 -18.47
CA ASN A 195 -13.17 -12.88 -17.83
C ASN A 195 -12.95 -12.64 -16.33
N ASN A 196 -11.69 -12.50 -15.91
CA ASN A 196 -11.27 -12.23 -14.54
C ASN A 196 -11.62 -13.30 -13.49
N VAL A 197 -12.02 -14.52 -13.89
CA VAL A 197 -12.17 -15.63 -12.94
C VAL A 197 -10.83 -15.97 -12.27
N SER A 198 -10.87 -16.58 -11.10
CA SER A 198 -9.67 -17.02 -10.39
C SER A 198 -8.85 -17.99 -11.24
N TRP A 199 -7.52 -17.91 -11.17
CA TRP A 199 -6.64 -18.85 -11.88
C TRP A 199 -6.89 -20.31 -11.48
N GLY A 200 -7.42 -20.56 -10.28
CA GLY A 200 -7.86 -21.88 -9.83
C GLY A 200 -8.97 -22.48 -10.69
N GLU A 201 -9.71 -21.66 -11.44
CA GLU A 201 -10.80 -22.04 -12.34
C GLU A 201 -10.39 -22.10 -13.82
N TRP A 202 -9.12 -21.77 -14.15
CA TRP A 202 -8.63 -21.83 -15.52
C TRP A 202 -8.55 -23.26 -16.04
N GLU A 203 -8.44 -23.41 -17.35
CA GLU A 203 -8.20 -24.70 -17.99
C GLU A 203 -6.99 -25.42 -17.37
N THR A 204 -7.11 -26.74 -17.21
CA THR A 204 -6.14 -27.55 -16.48
C THR A 204 -4.70 -27.31 -16.92
N ASP A 205 -4.45 -27.24 -18.23
CA ASP A 205 -3.09 -27.17 -18.75
C ASP A 205 -2.39 -25.85 -18.42
N ILE A 206 -3.11 -24.73 -18.49
CA ILE A 206 -2.57 -23.41 -18.12
C ILE A 206 -2.58 -23.21 -16.60
N LYS A 207 -3.58 -23.74 -15.88
CA LYS A 207 -3.61 -23.75 -14.42
C LYS A 207 -2.34 -24.42 -13.84
N PHE A 208 -1.94 -25.56 -14.40
CA PHE A 208 -0.73 -26.31 -14.04
C PHE A 208 0.54 -25.82 -14.76
N ARG A 209 0.47 -24.71 -15.50
CA ARG A 209 1.61 -24.10 -16.21
C ARG A 209 2.35 -25.09 -17.14
N LYS A 210 1.61 -25.97 -17.83
CA LYS A 210 2.24 -26.90 -18.78
C LYS A 210 2.94 -26.14 -19.89
N PRO A 211 4.17 -26.51 -20.27
CA PRO A 211 4.99 -25.74 -21.23
C PRO A 211 4.31 -25.46 -22.57
N GLU A 212 3.48 -26.37 -23.06
CA GLU A 212 2.75 -26.18 -24.32
C GLU A 212 1.63 -25.14 -24.18
N ALA A 213 0.87 -25.16 -23.09
CA ALA A 213 -0.15 -24.16 -22.81
C ALA A 213 0.47 -22.79 -22.56
N MET A 214 1.58 -22.73 -21.83
CA MET A 214 2.32 -21.46 -21.63
C MET A 214 2.69 -20.83 -22.97
N ARG A 215 3.38 -21.57 -23.86
CA ARG A 215 3.76 -21.05 -25.21
C ARG A 215 2.55 -20.64 -26.04
N HIS A 216 1.48 -21.45 -26.01
CA HIS A 216 0.26 -21.16 -26.75
C HIS A 216 -0.32 -19.80 -26.35
N TYR A 217 -0.49 -19.54 -25.06
CA TYR A 217 -1.04 -18.27 -24.57
C TYR A 217 -0.06 -17.10 -24.69
N GLU A 218 1.24 -17.31 -24.54
CA GLU A 218 2.26 -16.29 -24.81
C GLU A 218 2.19 -15.78 -26.25
N GLU A 219 2.02 -16.68 -27.24
CA GLU A 219 1.85 -16.31 -28.64
C GLU A 219 0.50 -15.62 -28.88
N GLN A 220 -0.59 -16.23 -28.41
CA GLN A 220 -1.96 -15.74 -28.62
C GLN A 220 -2.19 -14.36 -27.99
N LEU A 221 -1.67 -14.13 -26.80
CA LEU A 221 -1.92 -12.92 -26.01
C LEU A 221 -0.74 -11.93 -26.04
N SER A 222 0.15 -12.04 -27.02
CA SER A 222 1.40 -11.26 -27.08
C SER A 222 1.21 -9.75 -27.02
N ASP A 223 0.12 -9.21 -27.60
CA ASP A 223 -0.21 -7.78 -27.53
C ASP A 223 -0.69 -7.36 -26.13
N ASP A 224 -1.50 -8.19 -25.47
CA ASP A 224 -1.96 -7.94 -24.11
C ASP A 224 -0.81 -8.06 -23.09
N ILE A 225 0.09 -9.02 -23.28
CA ILE A 225 1.32 -9.13 -22.50
C ILE A 225 2.16 -7.86 -22.64
N GLY A 226 2.32 -7.35 -23.87
CA GLY A 226 3.01 -6.10 -24.14
C GLY A 226 2.34 -4.89 -23.45
N TYR A 227 1.02 -4.86 -23.41
CA TYR A 227 0.23 -3.84 -22.70
C TYR A 227 0.50 -3.86 -21.19
N TRP A 228 0.47 -5.02 -20.55
CA TRP A 228 0.74 -5.12 -19.12
C TRP A 228 2.21 -4.77 -18.78
N LYS A 229 3.17 -5.13 -19.64
CA LYS A 229 4.56 -4.69 -19.49
C LYS A 229 4.70 -3.17 -19.60
N PHE A 230 3.96 -2.53 -20.52
CA PHE A 230 3.94 -1.07 -20.65
C PHE A 230 3.39 -0.39 -19.40
N ILE A 231 2.28 -0.88 -18.82
CA ILE A 231 1.73 -0.34 -17.58
C ILE A 231 2.76 -0.39 -16.46
N GLN A 232 3.46 -1.51 -16.31
CA GLN A 232 4.48 -1.65 -15.28
C GLN A 232 5.69 -0.74 -15.55
N PHE A 233 6.09 -0.59 -16.81
CA PHE A 233 7.13 0.36 -17.19
C PHE A 233 6.78 1.79 -16.77
N GLU A 234 5.56 2.25 -17.05
CA GLU A 234 5.09 3.59 -16.67
C GLU A 234 4.96 3.73 -15.16
N PHE A 235 4.42 2.73 -14.47
CA PHE A 235 4.37 2.73 -13.00
C PHE A 235 5.76 2.94 -12.39
N TYR A 236 6.73 2.11 -12.76
CA TYR A 236 8.07 2.19 -12.19
C TYR A 236 8.82 3.45 -12.60
N ARG A 237 8.61 3.93 -13.83
CA ARG A 237 9.19 5.19 -14.30
C ARG A 237 8.71 6.38 -13.48
N GLN A 238 7.40 6.48 -13.26
CA GLN A 238 6.79 7.57 -12.49
C GLN A 238 7.09 7.45 -11.00
N TRP A 239 6.96 6.26 -10.41
CA TRP A 239 7.30 6.03 -9.01
C TRP A 239 8.76 6.33 -8.68
N ASN A 240 9.68 5.83 -9.49
CA ASN A 240 11.10 6.06 -9.27
C ASN A 240 11.46 7.55 -9.35
N ALA A 241 10.82 8.31 -10.25
CA ALA A 241 11.00 9.75 -10.33
C ALA A 241 10.47 10.46 -9.07
N LEU A 242 9.28 10.10 -8.59
CA LEU A 242 8.69 10.64 -7.37
C LEU A 242 9.54 10.28 -6.13
N LYS A 243 9.97 9.03 -5.99
CA LYS A 243 10.84 8.58 -4.90
C LYS A 243 12.17 9.32 -4.90
N GLN A 244 12.80 9.46 -6.08
CA GLN A 244 14.03 10.24 -6.20
C GLN A 244 13.83 11.69 -5.80
N TYR A 245 12.71 12.31 -6.17
CA TYR A 245 12.35 13.65 -5.73
C TYR A 245 12.18 13.72 -4.21
N ALA A 246 11.46 12.79 -3.60
CA ALA A 246 11.30 12.70 -2.15
C ALA A 246 12.66 12.60 -1.45
N ASN A 247 13.50 11.65 -1.88
CA ASN A 247 14.83 11.45 -1.29
C ASN A 247 15.75 12.66 -1.47
N SER A 248 15.72 13.34 -2.63
CA SER A 248 16.50 14.58 -2.87
C SER A 248 16.06 15.75 -1.97
N ASN A 249 14.81 15.71 -1.49
CA ASN A 249 14.28 16.63 -0.49
C ASN A 249 14.46 16.14 0.97
N GLY A 250 15.18 15.04 1.17
CA GLY A 250 15.45 14.44 2.49
C GLY A 250 14.27 13.70 3.10
N ILE A 251 13.26 13.34 2.29
CA ILE A 251 12.11 12.55 2.69
C ILE A 251 12.35 11.08 2.33
N GLU A 252 12.23 10.19 3.31
CA GLU A 252 12.27 8.74 3.13
C GLU A 252 10.85 8.18 3.04
N ILE A 253 10.63 7.21 2.16
CA ILE A 253 9.33 6.55 1.99
C ILE A 253 9.27 5.31 2.87
N ILE A 254 8.27 5.25 3.75
CA ILE A 254 7.88 4.02 4.45
C ILE A 254 6.83 3.32 3.59
N GLY A 255 7.19 2.17 3.04
CA GLY A 255 6.26 1.29 2.37
C GLY A 255 5.68 0.25 3.32
N ASP A 256 4.63 -0.40 2.88
CA ASP A 256 3.93 -1.44 3.62
C ASP A 256 3.82 -2.70 2.78
N ILE A 257 4.05 -3.87 3.38
CA ILE A 257 3.93 -5.15 2.70
C ILE A 257 3.11 -6.13 3.54
N PRO A 258 2.04 -6.73 2.99
CA PRO A 258 1.34 -7.81 3.67
C PRO A 258 2.25 -9.03 3.75
N ILE A 259 2.22 -9.76 4.87
CA ILE A 259 3.03 -10.97 5.00
C ILE A 259 2.59 -12.06 4.00
N TYR A 260 1.28 -12.22 3.80
CA TYR A 260 0.72 -13.25 2.92
C TYR A 260 0.35 -12.71 1.55
N MET A 261 0.25 -13.64 0.57
CA MET A 261 -0.25 -13.35 -0.78
C MET A 261 -1.67 -13.89 -0.95
N GLY A 262 -2.48 -13.21 -1.75
CA GLY A 262 -3.80 -13.71 -2.14
C GLY A 262 -3.69 -14.99 -2.97
N TYR A 263 -4.66 -15.92 -2.82
CA TYR A 263 -4.69 -17.11 -3.66
C TYR A 263 -4.74 -16.74 -5.15
N ASP A 264 -5.62 -15.82 -5.52
CA ASP A 264 -5.74 -15.32 -6.89
C ASP A 264 -4.65 -14.27 -7.21
N SER A 265 -3.40 -14.73 -7.21
CA SER A 265 -2.22 -13.93 -7.52
C SER A 265 -1.24 -14.68 -8.41
N VAL A 266 -0.44 -13.95 -9.15
CA VAL A 266 0.65 -14.52 -9.94
C VAL A 266 1.69 -15.20 -9.05
N ASP A 267 1.88 -14.69 -7.84
CA ASP A 267 2.84 -15.27 -6.89
C ASP A 267 2.50 -16.71 -6.55
N VAL A 268 1.23 -17.00 -6.29
CA VAL A 268 0.76 -18.37 -6.01
C VAL A 268 0.76 -19.22 -7.29
N TRP A 269 0.24 -18.67 -8.41
CA TRP A 269 0.19 -19.39 -9.69
C TRP A 269 1.58 -19.72 -10.24
N ALA A 270 2.55 -18.80 -10.14
CA ALA A 270 3.90 -19.02 -10.67
C ALA A 270 4.80 -19.84 -9.73
N ASN A 271 4.51 -19.86 -8.42
CA ASN A 271 5.34 -20.48 -7.41
C ASN A 271 4.55 -21.52 -6.59
N GLN A 272 3.75 -22.36 -7.25
CA GLN A 272 2.83 -23.34 -6.63
C GLN A 272 3.50 -24.19 -5.54
N GLY A 273 4.76 -24.54 -5.72
CA GLY A 273 5.54 -25.32 -4.76
C GLY A 273 5.90 -24.61 -3.46
N GLU A 274 5.78 -23.30 -3.39
CA GLU A 274 6.08 -22.48 -2.21
C GLU A 274 4.90 -22.38 -1.23
N PHE A 275 3.71 -22.90 -1.61
CA PHE A 275 2.48 -22.78 -0.85
C PHE A 275 1.89 -24.15 -0.49
N GLN A 276 1.11 -24.21 0.60
CA GLN A 276 0.42 -25.42 1.06
C GLN A 276 -0.85 -25.64 0.22
N LEU A 277 -0.68 -26.18 -0.97
CA LEU A 277 -1.76 -26.52 -1.90
C LEU A 277 -1.89 -28.04 -2.02
N ASP A 278 -3.12 -28.52 -2.30
CA ASP A 278 -3.40 -29.92 -2.62
C ASP A 278 -3.02 -30.26 -4.08
N GLU A 279 -3.31 -31.50 -4.51
CA GLU A 279 -3.05 -31.98 -5.88
C GLU A 279 -3.85 -31.23 -6.97
N ASN A 280 -4.94 -30.56 -6.60
CA ASN A 280 -5.74 -29.71 -7.48
C ASN A 280 -5.35 -28.24 -7.40
N LEU A 281 -4.25 -27.91 -6.69
CA LEU A 281 -3.76 -26.57 -6.44
C LEU A 281 -4.73 -25.69 -5.63
N THR A 282 -5.55 -26.32 -4.77
CA THR A 282 -6.45 -25.64 -3.84
C THR A 282 -5.76 -25.48 -2.47
N PRO A 283 -5.90 -24.37 -1.76
CA PRO A 283 -5.32 -24.20 -0.43
C PRO A 283 -5.82 -25.26 0.55
N ILE A 284 -4.91 -25.96 1.22
CA ILE A 284 -5.24 -26.94 2.27
C ILE A 284 -5.63 -26.22 3.55
N LYS A 285 -4.88 -25.18 3.89
CA LYS A 285 -5.10 -24.28 5.01
C LYS A 285 -4.88 -22.83 4.57
N VAL A 286 -5.53 -21.92 5.28
CA VAL A 286 -5.43 -20.48 5.02
C VAL A 286 -5.02 -19.72 6.28
N ALA A 287 -4.50 -18.52 6.07
CA ALA A 287 -4.08 -17.60 7.12
C ALA A 287 -5.28 -16.92 7.79
N GLY A 288 -5.08 -16.46 9.01
CA GLY A 288 -6.02 -15.67 9.78
C GLY A 288 -5.53 -15.43 11.20
N VAL A 289 -6.44 -14.99 12.06
CA VAL A 289 -6.21 -14.83 13.50
C VAL A 289 -7.36 -15.47 14.30
N PRO A 290 -7.09 -15.98 15.51
CA PRO A 290 -8.11 -16.60 16.34
C PRO A 290 -9.16 -15.56 16.79
N PRO A 291 -10.27 -16.03 17.37
CA PRO A 291 -11.19 -15.19 18.12
C PRO A 291 -10.48 -14.33 19.17
N ASP A 292 -10.85 -13.06 19.24
CA ASP A 292 -10.32 -12.08 20.17
C ASP A 292 -11.43 -11.13 20.67
N ALA A 293 -11.03 -10.06 21.38
CA ALA A 293 -11.98 -9.06 21.89
C ALA A 293 -12.69 -8.25 20.77
N PHE A 294 -12.19 -8.28 19.55
CA PHE A 294 -12.74 -7.56 18.39
C PHE A 294 -13.61 -8.44 17.49
N SER A 295 -13.39 -9.76 17.52
CA SER A 295 -14.15 -10.72 16.69
C SER A 295 -14.30 -12.07 17.38
N ASP A 296 -15.52 -12.40 17.78
CA ASP A 296 -15.88 -13.70 18.37
C ASP A 296 -15.65 -14.90 17.41
N ALA A 297 -15.59 -14.63 16.11
CA ALA A 297 -15.31 -15.64 15.07
C ALA A 297 -13.84 -15.66 14.65
N GLY A 298 -13.03 -14.74 15.14
CA GLY A 298 -11.71 -14.46 14.60
C GLY A 298 -11.79 -13.90 13.17
N GLN A 299 -10.65 -13.90 12.48
CA GLN A 299 -10.61 -13.44 11.09
C GLN A 299 -10.01 -14.54 10.21
N LYS A 300 -10.74 -14.98 9.19
CA LYS A 300 -10.27 -15.87 8.15
C LYS A 300 -9.94 -15.05 6.90
N TRP A 301 -8.67 -14.87 6.60
CA TRP A 301 -8.22 -13.99 5.51
C TRP A 301 -8.24 -14.67 4.13
N GLY A 302 -8.23 -16.02 4.08
CA GLY A 302 -8.29 -16.77 2.83
C GLY A 302 -6.96 -16.89 2.07
N ASN A 303 -5.89 -16.25 2.54
CA ASN A 303 -4.56 -16.36 1.93
C ASN A 303 -3.98 -17.75 2.15
N PRO A 304 -3.46 -18.46 1.11
CA PRO A 304 -2.79 -19.72 1.28
C PRO A 304 -1.52 -19.56 2.15
N LEU A 305 -1.23 -20.57 2.94
CA LEU A 305 -0.05 -20.58 3.79
C LEU A 305 1.19 -20.97 2.98
N TYR A 306 2.33 -20.39 3.36
CA TYR A 306 3.64 -20.80 2.83
C TYR A 306 4.02 -22.21 3.29
N ASP A 307 4.67 -22.97 2.42
CA ASP A 307 5.37 -24.19 2.77
C ASP A 307 6.80 -23.84 3.21
N TYR A 308 6.93 -23.45 4.48
CA TYR A 308 8.21 -22.95 4.99
C TYR A 308 9.32 -24.01 4.95
N ASP A 309 9.02 -25.30 4.99
CA ASP A 309 10.02 -26.36 4.87
C ASP A 309 10.62 -26.39 3.46
N LYS A 310 9.79 -26.27 2.43
CA LYS A 310 10.25 -26.17 1.04
C LYS A 310 10.98 -24.85 0.78
N MET A 311 10.46 -23.74 1.32
CA MET A 311 11.12 -22.44 1.21
C MET A 311 12.50 -22.45 1.87
N GLU A 312 12.65 -23.06 3.05
CA GLU A 312 13.94 -23.18 3.72
C GLU A 312 14.90 -24.03 2.89
N ALA A 313 14.41 -25.15 2.34
CA ALA A 313 15.24 -26.04 1.50
C ALA A 313 15.78 -25.36 0.23
N ASN A 314 15.08 -24.37 -0.33
CA ASN A 314 15.54 -23.58 -1.48
C ASN A 314 16.18 -22.23 -1.10
N GLY A 315 16.46 -22.00 0.20
CA GLY A 315 17.08 -20.77 0.71
C GLY A 315 16.16 -19.56 0.69
N PHE A 316 14.85 -19.76 0.82
CA PHE A 316 13.82 -18.73 0.79
C PHE A 316 13.89 -17.87 -0.49
N SER A 317 14.07 -18.49 -1.63
CA SER A 317 14.37 -17.82 -2.91
C SER A 317 13.31 -16.78 -3.31
N TRP A 318 12.02 -17.08 -3.09
CA TRP A 318 10.92 -16.15 -3.35
C TRP A 318 10.97 -14.93 -2.40
N TRP A 319 11.21 -15.16 -1.09
CA TRP A 319 11.35 -14.08 -0.11
C TRP A 319 12.55 -13.17 -0.42
N ARG A 320 13.68 -13.74 -0.86
CA ARG A 320 14.84 -12.96 -1.30
C ARG A 320 14.47 -12.00 -2.42
N LYS A 321 13.78 -12.49 -3.45
CA LYS A 321 13.33 -11.67 -4.58
C LYS A 321 12.35 -10.59 -4.13
N ARG A 322 11.33 -10.96 -3.34
CA ARG A 322 10.33 -10.04 -2.81
C ARG A 322 10.96 -8.91 -2.00
N MET A 323 11.84 -9.23 -1.07
CA MET A 323 12.46 -8.22 -0.21
C MET A 323 13.44 -7.33 -0.96
N ALA A 324 14.19 -7.87 -1.92
CA ALA A 324 15.04 -7.08 -2.80
C ALA A 324 14.24 -6.12 -3.70
N ALA A 325 13.07 -6.55 -4.20
CA ALA A 325 12.15 -5.68 -4.93
C ALA A 325 11.55 -4.59 -4.04
N SER A 326 11.10 -4.93 -2.83
CA SER A 326 10.58 -3.96 -1.86
C SER A 326 11.64 -2.92 -1.46
N ALA A 327 12.90 -3.32 -1.31
CA ALA A 327 14.01 -2.41 -1.01
C ALA A 327 14.31 -1.41 -2.15
N LYS A 328 13.97 -1.74 -3.41
CA LYS A 328 14.02 -0.78 -4.52
C LYS A 328 12.88 0.23 -4.45
N LEU A 329 11.67 -0.23 -4.06
CA LEU A 329 10.48 0.63 -3.98
C LEU A 329 10.52 1.57 -2.77
N TYR A 330 11.04 1.14 -1.62
CA TYR A 330 10.92 1.84 -0.35
C TYR A 330 12.29 2.10 0.30
N ASP A 331 12.33 3.06 1.22
CA ASP A 331 13.50 3.34 2.07
C ASP A 331 13.38 2.66 3.44
N VAL A 332 12.15 2.47 3.88
CA VAL A 332 11.76 1.72 5.08
C VAL A 332 10.62 0.78 4.70
N ILE A 333 10.66 -0.45 5.18
CA ILE A 333 9.63 -1.46 4.89
C ILE A 333 8.91 -1.80 6.19
N ARG A 334 7.62 -1.48 6.28
CA ARG A 334 6.73 -2.01 7.32
C ARG A 334 6.28 -3.41 6.89
N ILE A 335 6.53 -4.39 7.73
CA ILE A 335 6.01 -5.75 7.53
C ILE A 335 4.74 -5.88 8.35
N ASP A 336 3.62 -5.99 7.65
CA ASP A 336 2.31 -6.19 8.23
C ASP A 336 2.19 -7.61 8.80
N HIS A 337 1.54 -7.75 9.96
CA HIS A 337 1.38 -9.00 10.68
C HIS A 337 2.71 -9.75 10.92
N PHE A 338 3.74 -9.02 11.39
CA PHE A 338 5.09 -9.54 11.59
C PHE A 338 5.14 -10.78 12.50
N ILE A 339 4.21 -10.89 13.44
CA ILE A 339 4.07 -12.05 14.33
C ILE A 339 4.01 -13.37 13.55
N GLY A 340 3.43 -13.36 12.34
CA GLY A 340 3.33 -14.52 11.45
C GLY A 340 4.67 -15.10 10.99
N ILE A 341 5.77 -14.33 11.06
CA ILE A 341 7.13 -14.85 10.82
C ILE A 341 7.58 -15.78 11.95
N VAL A 342 7.13 -15.50 13.18
CA VAL A 342 7.53 -16.24 14.39
C VAL A 342 6.51 -17.32 14.71
N LYS A 343 5.23 -16.96 14.68
CA LYS A 343 4.12 -17.85 15.02
C LYS A 343 2.89 -17.43 14.22
N TYR A 344 2.37 -18.32 13.40
CA TYR A 344 1.26 -18.01 12.52
C TYR A 344 0.04 -18.90 12.82
N TYR A 345 -1.16 -18.35 12.60
CA TYR A 345 -2.41 -19.05 12.82
C TYR A 345 -2.91 -19.66 11.52
N THR A 346 -3.28 -20.97 11.59
CA THR A 346 -3.69 -21.75 10.42
C THR A 346 -5.13 -22.19 10.58
N ILE A 347 -5.93 -22.06 9.56
CA ILE A 347 -7.35 -22.41 9.53
C ILE A 347 -7.55 -23.39 8.38
N PRO A 348 -8.20 -24.58 8.60
CA PRO A 348 -8.56 -25.44 7.48
C PRO A 348 -9.39 -24.65 6.45
N ALA A 349 -9.09 -24.84 5.16
CA ALA A 349 -9.65 -23.97 4.11
C ALA A 349 -11.18 -24.10 3.96
N ASP A 350 -11.75 -25.24 4.35
CA ASP A 350 -13.19 -25.54 4.33
C ASP A 350 -13.98 -24.99 5.53
N MET A 351 -13.30 -24.51 6.59
CA MET A 351 -13.97 -23.93 7.75
C MET A 351 -14.60 -22.59 7.43
N PRO A 352 -15.79 -22.27 7.96
CA PRO A 352 -16.48 -21.01 7.68
C PRO A 352 -15.81 -19.79 8.32
N ASP A 353 -15.11 -19.99 9.44
CA ASP A 353 -14.46 -18.94 10.24
C ASP A 353 -13.18 -19.42 10.93
N ALA A 354 -12.58 -18.60 11.79
CA ALA A 354 -11.29 -18.87 12.41
C ALA A 354 -11.37 -19.63 13.75
N ARG A 355 -12.53 -20.03 14.23
CA ARG A 355 -12.69 -20.72 15.54
C ARG A 355 -12.00 -22.07 15.63
N GLN A 356 -11.81 -22.75 14.50
CA GLN A 356 -11.19 -24.09 14.42
C GLN A 356 -9.79 -24.05 13.84
N GLY A 357 -9.01 -23.04 14.19
CA GLY A 357 -7.62 -22.93 13.78
C GLY A 357 -6.63 -23.36 14.86
N GLU A 358 -5.37 -23.39 14.48
CA GLU A 358 -4.24 -23.69 15.38
C GLU A 358 -3.02 -22.82 15.09
N TYR A 359 -2.26 -22.49 16.13
CA TYR A 359 -0.97 -21.84 15.96
C TYR A 359 0.12 -22.81 15.53
N ARG A 360 0.98 -22.39 14.62
CA ARG A 360 2.19 -23.09 14.20
C ARG A 360 3.41 -22.19 14.31
N GLN A 361 4.57 -22.84 14.53
CA GLN A 361 5.86 -22.12 14.55
C GLN A 361 6.24 -21.71 13.14
N GLY A 362 6.60 -20.44 12.97
CA GLY A 362 7.15 -19.89 11.74
C GLY A 362 8.67 -20.06 11.60
N PRO A 363 9.26 -19.65 10.49
CA PRO A 363 10.68 -19.79 10.22
C PRO A 363 11.59 -18.92 11.12
N GLY A 364 11.02 -17.90 11.75
CA GLY A 364 11.70 -17.06 12.73
C GLY A 364 12.97 -16.41 12.20
N GLN A 365 14.08 -16.53 12.95
CA GLN A 365 15.34 -15.87 12.62
C GLN A 365 15.92 -16.31 11.27
N LYS A 366 15.69 -17.55 10.81
CA LYS A 366 16.19 -18.02 9.51
C LYS A 366 15.67 -17.18 8.35
N LEU A 367 14.38 -16.84 8.36
CA LEU A 367 13.81 -15.95 7.35
C LEU A 367 14.28 -14.52 7.52
N LEU A 368 14.43 -14.04 8.76
CA LEU A 368 14.92 -12.69 9.02
C LEU A 368 16.37 -12.47 8.57
N ASP A 369 17.21 -13.48 8.67
CA ASP A 369 18.57 -13.43 8.12
C ASP A 369 18.53 -13.21 6.60
N VAL A 370 17.67 -13.94 5.91
CA VAL A 370 17.45 -13.77 4.46
C VAL A 370 16.88 -12.39 4.11
N ILE A 371 15.92 -11.90 4.90
CA ILE A 371 15.36 -10.55 4.74
C ILE A 371 16.45 -9.50 4.89
N ASN A 372 17.24 -9.56 5.96
CA ASN A 372 18.33 -8.61 6.23
C ASN A 372 19.37 -8.59 5.11
N GLU A 373 19.77 -9.75 4.59
CA GLU A 373 20.67 -9.85 3.46
C GLU A 373 20.09 -9.21 2.19
N SER A 374 18.78 -9.38 1.96
CA SER A 374 18.12 -8.96 0.72
C SER A 374 17.84 -7.46 0.66
N ILE A 375 17.60 -6.82 1.79
CA ILE A 375 17.25 -5.38 1.86
C ILE A 375 18.47 -4.46 1.95
N GLY A 376 19.64 -4.99 2.27
CA GLY A 376 20.89 -4.20 2.41
C GLY A 376 20.81 -3.18 3.56
N ASP A 377 20.93 -1.90 3.25
CA ASP A 377 20.93 -0.79 4.23
C ASP A 377 19.52 -0.32 4.63
N LYS A 378 18.48 -0.85 3.99
CA LYS A 378 17.09 -0.46 4.29
C LYS A 378 16.68 -0.84 5.71
N LYS A 379 15.61 -0.22 6.19
CA LYS A 379 15.11 -0.36 7.56
C LYS A 379 13.81 -1.15 7.57
N ILE A 380 13.57 -1.89 8.65
CA ILE A 380 12.30 -2.59 8.88
C ILE A 380 11.56 -1.93 10.04
N ILE A 381 10.25 -1.83 9.92
CA ILE A 381 9.28 -1.63 11.01
C ILE A 381 8.45 -2.90 11.08
N ALA A 382 8.31 -3.46 12.26
CA ALA A 382 7.53 -4.66 12.49
C ALA A 382 6.15 -4.28 13.05
N GLU A 383 5.07 -4.72 12.38
CA GLU A 383 3.76 -4.65 12.98
C GLU A 383 3.60 -5.85 13.95
N ASP A 384 3.69 -5.54 15.24
CA ASP A 384 3.67 -6.49 16.37
C ASP A 384 2.40 -6.30 17.23
N LEU A 385 1.32 -5.82 16.64
CA LEU A 385 0.04 -5.61 17.32
C LEU A 385 -0.70 -6.95 17.52
N GLY A 386 -1.61 -6.99 18.49
CA GLY A 386 -2.43 -8.16 18.80
C GLY A 386 -1.90 -8.96 19.99
N VAL A 387 -1.89 -10.30 19.88
CA VAL A 387 -1.48 -11.19 21.00
C VAL A 387 0.00 -11.05 21.28
N GLU A 388 0.34 -10.77 22.55
CA GLU A 388 1.73 -10.68 22.96
C GLU A 388 2.42 -12.04 22.90
N VAL A 389 3.50 -12.13 22.12
CA VAL A 389 4.33 -13.33 21.95
C VAL A 389 5.76 -12.97 22.36
N PRO A 390 6.26 -13.50 23.49
CA PRO A 390 7.59 -13.15 24.00
C PRO A 390 8.74 -13.36 23.00
N GLU A 391 8.61 -14.36 22.13
CA GLU A 391 9.58 -14.66 21.08
C GLU A 391 9.65 -13.53 20.04
N VAL A 392 8.53 -12.85 19.75
CA VAL A 392 8.51 -11.67 18.86
C VAL A 392 9.32 -10.54 19.48
N ALA A 393 9.07 -10.20 20.74
CA ALA A 393 9.81 -9.14 21.43
C ALA A 393 11.33 -9.42 21.47
N LYS A 394 11.73 -10.70 21.65
CA LYS A 394 13.11 -11.12 21.58
C LYS A 394 13.72 -10.89 20.20
N ILE A 395 13.06 -11.38 19.14
CA ILE A 395 13.53 -11.26 17.75
C ILE A 395 13.63 -9.79 17.33
N LEU A 396 12.66 -8.95 17.66
CA LEU A 396 12.69 -7.52 17.34
C LEU A 396 13.91 -6.85 17.98
N LYS A 397 14.20 -7.17 19.23
CA LYS A 397 15.37 -6.64 19.95
C LYS A 397 16.68 -7.13 19.34
N GLU A 398 16.79 -8.40 18.97
CA GLU A 398 17.99 -8.99 18.37
C GLU A 398 18.30 -8.40 16.99
N ASN A 399 17.28 -8.08 16.20
CA ASN A 399 17.42 -7.47 14.86
C ASN A 399 17.43 -5.93 14.87
N GLY A 400 17.13 -5.30 16.02
CA GLY A 400 17.05 -3.84 16.14
C GLY A 400 15.82 -3.24 15.44
N TYR A 401 14.77 -4.04 15.18
CA TYR A 401 13.54 -3.58 14.55
C TYR A 401 12.64 -2.89 15.59
N PRO A 402 12.11 -1.69 15.30
CA PRO A 402 11.05 -1.12 16.11
C PRO A 402 9.74 -1.87 15.88
N GLY A 403 9.04 -2.18 16.96
CA GLY A 403 7.64 -2.55 16.95
C GLY A 403 6.73 -1.32 16.93
N MET A 404 5.43 -1.52 17.04
CA MET A 404 4.42 -0.46 16.93
C MET A 404 3.61 -0.28 18.22
N LYS A 405 3.20 0.96 18.49
CA LYS A 405 2.19 1.28 19.51
C LYS A 405 1.16 2.24 18.93
N VAL A 406 -0.10 2.03 19.27
CA VAL A 406 -1.27 2.76 18.75
C VAL A 406 -1.98 3.44 19.92
N LEU A 407 -2.10 4.77 19.88
CA LEU A 407 -2.65 5.54 20.99
C LEU A 407 -4.16 5.34 21.21
N GLU A 408 -4.93 4.99 20.18
CA GLU A 408 -6.32 4.61 20.37
C GLU A 408 -6.48 3.44 21.36
N PHE A 409 -5.53 2.53 21.46
CA PHE A 409 -5.56 1.41 22.38
C PHE A 409 -5.12 1.79 23.81
N ALA A 410 -4.65 3.02 24.03
CA ALA A 410 -4.07 3.45 25.31
C ALA A 410 -5.09 3.76 26.39
N PHE A 411 -6.32 4.20 26.03
CA PHE A 411 -7.20 4.93 26.92
C PHE A 411 -8.23 4.08 27.68
N GLY A 412 -8.04 2.76 27.75
CA GLY A 412 -8.94 1.84 28.47
C GLY A 412 -8.84 1.83 30.00
N GLY A 413 -8.03 2.72 30.61
CA GLY A 413 -7.91 2.88 32.06
C GLY A 413 -6.86 2.02 32.76
N ASP A 414 -6.28 1.01 32.10
CA ASP A 414 -5.15 0.25 32.65
C ASP A 414 -3.85 1.06 32.56
N ARG A 415 -3.29 1.42 33.71
CA ARG A 415 -2.05 2.19 33.81
C ARG A 415 -0.79 1.42 33.35
N LYS A 416 -0.86 0.09 33.22
CA LYS A 416 0.20 -0.75 32.68
C LYS A 416 0.08 -0.98 31.19
N ASN A 417 -0.95 -0.42 30.55
CA ASN A 417 -1.19 -0.57 29.12
C ASN A 417 0.06 -0.17 28.32
N PRO A 418 0.62 -1.09 27.49
CA PRO A 418 1.86 -0.85 26.75
C PRO A 418 1.72 0.24 25.67
N HIS A 419 0.50 0.65 25.34
CA HIS A 419 0.22 1.73 24.39
C HIS A 419 0.26 3.14 25.04
N LEU A 420 0.39 3.24 26.37
CA LEU A 420 0.55 4.53 27.04
C LEU A 420 1.99 5.04 26.88
N PRO A 421 2.20 6.30 26.47
CA PRO A 421 3.53 6.84 26.16
C PRO A 421 4.58 6.71 27.27
N TYR A 422 4.19 6.76 28.54
CA TYR A 422 5.12 6.61 29.64
C TYR A 422 5.60 5.15 29.88
N ASN A 423 4.96 4.16 29.21
CA ASN A 423 5.38 2.76 29.23
C ASN A 423 6.26 2.39 28.01
N TYR A 424 6.57 3.36 27.13
CA TYR A 424 7.32 3.10 25.91
C TYR A 424 8.79 2.78 26.15
N THR A 425 9.34 1.96 25.27
CA THR A 425 10.78 1.86 25.03
C THR A 425 11.19 2.77 23.87
N GLN A 426 12.47 3.10 23.75
CA GLN A 426 12.94 4.02 22.71
C GLN A 426 12.74 3.46 21.29
N ASN A 427 13.08 2.18 21.07
CA ASN A 427 13.02 1.55 19.75
C ASN A 427 11.61 1.09 19.42
N LEU A 428 10.70 2.03 19.16
CA LEU A 428 9.34 1.77 18.68
C LEU A 428 8.82 2.92 17.80
N VAL A 429 7.78 2.64 17.04
CA VAL A 429 7.02 3.62 16.25
C VAL A 429 5.67 3.83 16.94
N CYS A 430 5.36 5.09 17.24
CA CYS A 430 4.09 5.50 17.84
C CYS A 430 3.15 6.03 16.76
N TYR A 431 1.94 5.48 16.70
CA TYR A 431 0.84 5.93 15.84
C TYR A 431 -0.30 6.50 16.68
N GLY A 432 -1.06 7.45 16.14
CA GLY A 432 -2.38 7.81 16.67
C GLY A 432 -3.35 6.66 16.50
N GLY A 433 -3.68 6.37 15.25
CA GLY A 433 -4.32 5.18 14.71
C GLY A 433 -3.58 4.74 13.44
N THR A 434 -3.82 3.52 12.98
CA THR A 434 -3.38 3.01 11.67
C THR A 434 -4.51 3.17 10.65
N HIS A 435 -4.31 2.69 9.42
CA HIS A 435 -5.37 2.65 8.41
C HIS A 435 -6.56 1.73 8.77
N ASP A 436 -6.39 0.83 9.74
CA ASP A 436 -7.43 -0.09 10.22
C ASP A 436 -8.22 0.48 11.40
N ASN A 437 -7.70 1.51 12.03
CA ASN A 437 -8.34 2.17 13.16
C ASN A 437 -9.41 3.18 12.73
N GLU A 438 -10.11 3.73 13.69
CA GLU A 438 -10.93 4.91 13.50
C GLU A 438 -10.04 6.12 13.18
N THR A 439 -10.61 7.26 12.81
CA THR A 439 -9.88 8.51 12.91
C THR A 439 -9.85 8.94 14.36
N LEU A 440 -8.81 9.63 14.83
CA LEU A 440 -8.71 10.05 16.25
C LEU A 440 -9.90 10.88 16.69
N LEU A 441 -10.40 11.80 15.83
CA LEU A 441 -11.60 12.56 16.18
C LEU A 441 -12.83 11.66 16.27
N GLY A 442 -13.04 10.77 15.30
CA GLY A 442 -14.13 9.80 15.30
C GLY A 442 -14.08 8.87 16.51
N PHE A 443 -12.89 8.40 16.88
CA PHE A 443 -12.69 7.60 18.10
C PHE A 443 -13.23 8.31 19.35
N PHE A 444 -12.97 9.59 19.50
CA PHE A 444 -13.49 10.36 20.65
C PHE A 444 -14.98 10.73 20.49
N GLU A 445 -15.45 11.02 19.27
CA GLU A 445 -16.84 11.41 19.03
C GLU A 445 -17.83 10.27 19.25
N ASP A 446 -17.46 9.05 18.87
CA ASP A 446 -18.35 7.89 18.93
C ASP A 446 -18.42 7.23 20.31
N ARG A 447 -17.66 7.74 21.29
CA ARG A 447 -17.65 7.24 22.68
C ARG A 447 -18.28 8.19 23.66
N GLY A 448 -18.98 7.60 24.66
CA GLY A 448 -19.58 8.33 25.74
C GLY A 448 -18.59 8.78 26.83
N ASP A 449 -18.99 9.75 27.66
CA ASP A 449 -18.14 10.28 28.73
C ASP A 449 -17.64 9.22 29.71
N TRP A 450 -18.40 8.15 29.90
CA TRP A 450 -18.00 7.05 30.78
C TRP A 450 -16.81 6.30 30.22
N GLU A 451 -16.77 6.03 28.93
CA GLU A 451 -15.68 5.34 28.26
C GLU A 451 -14.43 6.21 28.17
N LEU A 452 -14.62 7.52 28.03
CA LEU A 452 -13.55 8.50 27.88
C LEU A 452 -13.00 9.03 29.20
N GLY A 453 -13.51 8.59 30.35
CA GLY A 453 -13.10 9.12 31.66
C GLY A 453 -11.59 9.17 31.86
N TYR A 454 -10.91 8.05 31.58
CA TYR A 454 -9.43 8.01 31.68
C TYR A 454 -8.72 8.87 30.61
N ALA A 455 -9.27 8.93 29.40
CA ALA A 455 -8.73 9.78 28.35
C ALA A 455 -8.83 11.27 28.73
N TYR A 456 -9.94 11.70 29.34
CA TYR A 456 -10.10 13.07 29.83
C TYR A 456 -9.06 13.45 30.86
N ASP A 457 -8.81 12.56 31.83
CA ASP A 457 -7.81 12.79 32.86
C ASP A 457 -6.39 12.79 32.29
N TYR A 458 -6.09 11.86 31.38
CA TYR A 458 -4.77 11.73 30.77
C TYR A 458 -4.42 12.89 29.83
N LEU A 459 -5.38 13.33 29.02
CA LEU A 459 -5.22 14.37 28.01
C LEU A 459 -5.55 15.80 28.55
N ASP A 460 -5.98 15.90 29.80
CA ASP A 460 -6.32 17.15 30.49
C ASP A 460 -7.33 18.02 29.70
N THR A 461 -8.32 17.39 29.07
CA THR A 461 -9.36 18.09 28.33
C THR A 461 -10.58 17.20 28.05
N ARG A 462 -11.78 17.82 27.94
CA ARG A 462 -13.02 17.18 27.49
C ARG A 462 -13.45 17.63 26.08
N ASP A 463 -12.79 18.62 25.53
CA ASP A 463 -12.99 19.06 24.15
C ASP A 463 -12.37 18.04 23.19
N LYS A 464 -13.19 17.36 22.41
CA LYS A 464 -12.76 16.24 21.55
C LYS A 464 -11.75 16.66 20.48
N GLY A 465 -11.91 17.86 19.92
CA GLY A 465 -10.92 18.43 18.99
C GLY A 465 -9.56 18.71 19.66
N ARG A 466 -9.58 19.21 20.91
CA ARG A 466 -8.36 19.38 21.71
C ARG A 466 -7.76 18.04 22.17
N MET A 467 -8.59 17.01 22.39
CA MET A 467 -8.05 15.68 22.69
C MET A 467 -7.15 15.18 21.57
N VAL A 468 -7.50 15.40 20.30
CA VAL A 468 -6.64 15.08 19.15
C VAL A 468 -5.29 15.81 19.24
N ASP A 469 -5.30 17.12 19.56
CA ASP A 469 -4.06 17.90 19.76
C ASP A 469 -3.20 17.35 20.90
N GLN A 470 -3.83 16.92 22.01
CA GLN A 470 -3.12 16.33 23.15
C GLN A 470 -2.56 14.94 22.83
N VAL A 471 -3.24 14.14 21.99
CA VAL A 471 -2.70 12.88 21.47
C VAL A 471 -1.44 13.14 20.64
N PHE A 472 -1.44 14.14 19.76
CA PHE A 472 -0.23 14.55 19.03
C PHE A 472 0.89 14.92 20.00
N ARG A 473 0.63 15.75 20.99
CA ARG A 473 1.63 16.15 21.98
C ARG A 473 2.17 14.97 22.77
N ALA A 474 1.31 14.05 23.20
CA ALA A 474 1.70 12.84 23.91
C ALA A 474 2.64 11.97 23.06
N ALA A 475 2.32 11.76 21.78
CA ALA A 475 3.16 11.01 20.85
C ALA A 475 4.50 11.70 20.59
N TYR A 476 4.47 13.01 20.26
CA TYR A 476 5.70 13.77 19.93
C TYR A 476 6.62 13.92 21.15
N SER A 477 6.09 14.06 22.36
CA SER A 477 6.88 14.14 23.61
C SER A 477 7.41 12.79 24.06
N SER A 478 6.88 11.67 23.59
CA SER A 478 7.27 10.32 24.00
C SER A 478 8.72 10.00 23.65
N VAL A 479 9.27 8.92 24.24
CA VAL A 479 10.61 8.42 23.94
C VAL A 479 10.68 7.63 22.62
N ALA A 480 9.57 7.33 21.98
CA ALA A 480 9.51 6.61 20.72
C ALA A 480 10.45 7.20 19.67
N VAL A 481 11.18 6.36 18.95
CA VAL A 481 12.14 6.83 17.93
C VAL A 481 11.44 7.48 16.74
N LEU A 482 10.23 7.03 16.43
CA LEU A 482 9.42 7.58 15.35
C LEU A 482 7.96 7.77 15.81
N THR A 483 7.32 8.84 15.35
CA THR A 483 5.87 9.01 15.46
C THR A 483 5.28 9.27 14.08
N VAL A 484 4.15 8.64 13.76
CA VAL A 484 3.47 8.76 12.47
C VAL A 484 1.99 9.02 12.69
N PHE A 485 1.44 10.02 11.99
CA PHE A 485 0.00 10.33 12.02
C PHE A 485 -0.59 10.30 10.62
N ALA A 486 -1.84 9.82 10.53
CA ALA A 486 -2.60 9.86 9.30
C ALA A 486 -3.03 11.30 8.97
N VAL A 487 -3.14 11.61 7.67
CA VAL A 487 -3.63 12.92 7.22
C VAL A 487 -5.02 13.21 7.75
N GLN A 488 -5.88 12.20 7.87
CA GLN A 488 -7.23 12.35 8.44
C GLN A 488 -7.20 12.92 9.86
N ASP A 489 -6.23 12.50 10.67
CA ASP A 489 -6.07 12.98 12.05
C ASP A 489 -5.52 14.41 12.09
N ILE A 490 -4.57 14.73 11.20
CA ILE A 490 -4.03 16.09 11.04
C ILE A 490 -5.16 17.06 10.67
N LEU A 491 -6.07 16.63 9.80
CA LEU A 491 -7.24 17.39 9.37
C LEU A 491 -8.40 17.31 10.37
N LYS A 492 -8.28 16.55 11.46
CA LYS A 492 -9.33 16.30 12.46
C LYS A 492 -10.66 15.90 11.81
N LEU A 493 -10.61 14.90 10.94
CA LEU A 493 -11.81 14.37 10.29
C LEU A 493 -12.45 13.28 11.16
N GLY A 494 -13.79 13.22 11.16
CA GLY A 494 -14.55 12.15 11.82
C GLY A 494 -14.50 10.82 11.05
N ASN A 495 -15.18 9.78 11.57
CA ASN A 495 -15.17 8.42 11.04
C ASN A 495 -15.69 8.25 9.59
N TRP A 496 -16.34 9.25 9.02
CA TRP A 496 -16.65 9.28 7.59
C TRP A 496 -15.38 9.24 6.68
N ALA A 497 -14.23 9.64 7.23
CA ALA A 497 -12.94 9.61 6.57
C ALA A 497 -12.09 8.37 6.93
N ARG A 498 -12.63 7.42 7.70
CA ARG A 498 -11.94 6.17 8.03
C ARG A 498 -11.54 5.42 6.78
N MET A 499 -10.32 4.86 6.76
CA MET A 499 -9.79 4.16 5.60
C MET A 499 -10.31 2.74 5.48
N ASN A 500 -10.25 1.98 6.58
CA ASN A 500 -10.66 0.58 6.61
C ASN A 500 -11.37 0.23 7.91
N LEU A 501 -12.43 -0.55 7.80
CA LEU A 501 -13.07 -1.26 8.91
C LEU A 501 -12.81 -2.76 8.72
N PRO A 502 -11.89 -3.37 9.49
CA PRO A 502 -11.55 -4.78 9.36
C PRO A 502 -12.80 -5.67 9.42
N SER A 503 -12.78 -6.78 8.72
CA SER A 503 -13.90 -7.74 8.60
C SER A 503 -15.18 -7.18 7.98
N SER A 504 -15.12 -6.04 7.28
CA SER A 504 -16.24 -5.47 6.54
C SER A 504 -15.93 -5.37 5.05
N MET A 505 -16.97 -5.27 4.22
CA MET A 505 -16.87 -5.12 2.77
C MET A 505 -17.62 -3.87 2.28
N GLY A 506 -17.14 -3.29 1.19
CA GLY A 506 -17.90 -2.33 0.37
C GLY A 506 -17.52 -0.86 0.53
N ASN A 507 -17.17 -0.36 1.73
CA ASN A 507 -16.89 1.07 1.96
C ASN A 507 -15.45 1.38 2.38
N ASN A 508 -14.55 0.40 2.30
CA ASN A 508 -13.16 0.53 2.67
C ASN A 508 -12.30 1.09 1.52
N TRP A 509 -11.17 1.66 1.86
CA TRP A 509 -10.09 2.10 0.94
C TRP A 509 -10.48 3.26 0.02
N LYS A 510 -11.60 3.94 0.26
CA LYS A 510 -12.19 4.92 -0.65
C LYS A 510 -11.87 6.36 -0.30
N TRP A 511 -11.57 6.69 0.95
CA TRP A 511 -11.40 8.07 1.35
C TRP A 511 -10.29 8.79 0.56
N ARG A 512 -10.59 10.02 0.16
CA ARG A 512 -9.66 10.92 -0.53
C ARG A 512 -9.64 12.29 0.12
N MET A 513 -8.44 12.86 0.23
CA MET A 513 -8.26 14.25 0.57
C MET A 513 -8.73 15.15 -0.57
N GLN A 514 -9.38 16.25 -0.24
CA GLN A 514 -9.75 17.27 -1.22
C GLN A 514 -8.60 18.25 -1.43
N LYS A 515 -8.52 18.85 -2.63
CA LYS A 515 -7.48 19.82 -2.95
C LYS A 515 -7.55 21.04 -2.03
N GLY A 516 -6.40 21.40 -1.43
CA GLY A 516 -6.27 22.56 -0.55
C GLY A 516 -6.69 22.32 0.91
N GLN A 517 -7.06 21.10 1.32
CA GLN A 517 -7.36 20.80 2.73
C GLN A 517 -6.12 20.86 3.62
N LEU A 518 -4.94 20.41 3.15
CA LEU A 518 -3.68 20.65 3.86
C LEU A 518 -3.23 22.07 3.56
N GLY A 519 -3.44 22.95 4.51
CA GLY A 519 -3.14 24.38 4.41
C GLY A 519 -1.98 24.82 5.32
N GLN A 520 -1.83 26.14 5.43
CA GLN A 520 -0.79 26.75 6.26
C GLN A 520 -0.95 26.41 7.75
N HIS A 521 -2.18 26.28 8.23
CA HIS A 521 -2.47 25.94 9.62
C HIS A 521 -1.94 24.55 10.00
N GLU A 522 -2.26 23.52 9.21
CA GLU A 522 -1.82 22.13 9.44
C GLU A 522 -0.30 22.04 9.37
N LEU A 523 0.29 22.71 8.38
CA LEU A 523 1.74 22.79 8.22
C LEU A 523 2.43 23.40 9.44
N GLU A 524 1.95 24.56 9.92
CA GLU A 524 2.52 25.24 11.09
C GLU A 524 2.36 24.40 12.37
N CYS A 525 1.21 23.75 12.57
CA CYS A 525 0.99 22.86 13.71
C CYS A 525 1.98 21.69 13.72
N MET A 526 2.15 21.00 12.59
CA MET A 526 3.07 19.86 12.49
C MET A 526 4.54 20.30 12.64
N ARG A 527 4.92 21.38 12.01
CA ARG A 527 6.27 21.97 12.15
C ARG A 527 6.57 22.36 13.61
N TYR A 528 5.62 22.99 14.27
CA TYR A 528 5.75 23.38 15.67
C TYR A 528 5.98 22.17 16.58
N LEU A 529 5.19 21.11 16.43
CA LEU A 529 5.36 19.88 17.21
C LEU A 529 6.72 19.23 16.95
N ALA A 530 7.16 19.16 15.70
CA ALA A 530 8.48 18.63 15.35
C ALA A 530 9.61 19.42 16.05
N SER A 531 9.52 20.75 16.02
CA SER A 531 10.53 21.63 16.63
C SER A 531 10.56 21.52 18.15
N VAL A 532 9.39 21.62 18.80
CA VAL A 532 9.31 21.59 20.28
C VAL A 532 9.85 20.28 20.87
N PHE A 533 9.65 19.16 20.18
CA PHE A 533 9.98 17.84 20.70
C PHE A 533 11.23 17.19 20.03
N ASP A 534 12.07 17.97 19.37
CA ASP A 534 13.29 17.53 18.67
C ASP A 534 13.06 16.32 17.74
N ARG A 535 12.00 16.45 16.89
CA ARG A 535 11.66 15.46 15.85
C ARG A 535 11.85 16.01 14.44
N GLU A 536 12.57 17.12 14.33
CA GLU A 536 12.86 17.74 13.03
C GLU A 536 13.75 16.83 12.19
N ARG A 537 13.54 16.90 10.90
CA ARG A 537 14.38 16.26 9.91
C ARG A 537 15.81 16.83 9.97
N LYS A 538 16.76 15.97 10.29
CA LYS A 538 18.21 16.28 10.36
C LYS A 538 18.93 15.62 9.20
#